data_f28f8bfb713f16df25749842f2eaae68
#
_entry.id   f28f8bfb713f16df25749842f2eaae68
#
_cell.length_a   1.000
_cell.length_b   1.000
_cell.length_c   1.000
_cell.angle_alpha   90.00
_cell.angle_beta   90.00
_cell.angle_gamma   90.00
#
_symmetry.space_group_name_H-M   'P 1'
#
loop_
_entity.id
_entity.type
_entity.pdbx_description
1 polymer ?
#
loop_
_entity_poly.entity_id
_entity_poly.type
_entity_poly.pdbx_seq_one_letter_code
_entity_poly.pdbx_strand_id
1 'polypeptide(L)'
;MVETNNRRLPVGIQSFEKIRKEGYLYVDKTDIIWQLANTDKTYNYLSRPRRFGKSVLVDTLEAYFTGKKELFEGLKIMEMEKEWVKRPVIRLDMSQAGARPETVRSYLDNAFHTLETEYGIVVRQDSSLAVRFKNIIEGAYNETGQQVAILIDEYDSPLQHSWKTPQHEACTSIYREVFAILKADDKYEKFVFITGITKFTQISLFSVLNNLSNISFEPEYAAICGITKEELLRDFKPEINKLAEYEGWTFDEAVAQLTAYYDGYHFSRRNMVDVFNPFSLINALADSDLKNYWASSGATSLLPKFVDDMDIRLKDFDNCALLSTIIETSDVTGGGPELFLYQSGYITIKGYINGTYLLGIPNFEVKQALSEIVLPTLAMRKSNDMQSTQAFLNLYLSVGNLPEAMKCLKALIADVPYSNKKLASMDMEERYRLIMSTIFNAIGCRVEVEKMIATGRIDMVVQTTNFIYVLELKLSNNGGIDAATEQIRAKQYAEPFKADKRKVIALAIELDETGKGLKDWKKVD
;
A
#
# COMPACT_ATOMS: atom_id res chain seq x y z
N MET A 1 0.51 -40.40 -5.65
CA MET A 1 -0.45 -39.79 -4.70
C MET A 1 0.14 -38.45 -4.33
N VAL A 2 -0.41 -37.35 -4.87
CA VAL A 2 -0.02 -36.01 -4.48
C VAL A 2 -0.59 -35.83 -3.08
N GLU A 3 0.25 -35.72 -2.07
CA GLU A 3 -0.17 -35.26 -0.76
C GLU A 3 -0.78 -33.86 -0.94
N THR A 4 -2.08 -33.79 -0.97
CA THR A 4 -2.82 -32.53 -0.78
C THR A 4 -2.62 -32.12 0.66
N ASN A 5 -1.46 -31.56 0.93
CA ASN A 5 -1.18 -30.90 2.19
C ASN A 5 -2.17 -29.74 2.28
N ASN A 6 -3.20 -29.90 3.10
CA ASN A 6 -4.31 -28.96 3.27
C ASN A 6 -3.80 -27.75 4.10
N ARG A 7 -2.71 -27.12 3.58
CA ARG A 7 -2.03 -26.01 4.19
C ARG A 7 -2.93 -24.77 4.12
N ARG A 8 -3.19 -24.15 5.25
CA ARG A 8 -4.06 -23.00 5.38
C ARG A 8 -3.29 -21.70 5.17
N LEU A 9 -3.80 -20.82 4.31
CA LEU A 9 -3.31 -19.45 4.18
C LEU A 9 -3.95 -18.54 5.24
N PRO A 10 -3.19 -17.64 5.89
CA PRO A 10 -3.67 -16.80 6.99
C PRO A 10 -4.46 -15.57 6.48
N VAL A 11 -5.50 -15.80 5.68
CA VAL A 11 -6.34 -14.72 5.14
C VAL A 11 -7.03 -13.97 6.28
N GLY A 12 -6.70 -12.68 6.45
CA GLY A 12 -7.30 -11.83 7.48
C GLY A 12 -6.87 -12.15 8.92
N ILE A 13 -5.91 -13.06 9.14
CA ILE A 13 -5.43 -13.43 10.48
C ILE A 13 -4.22 -12.56 10.84
N GLN A 14 -4.32 -11.89 11.99
CA GLN A 14 -3.26 -11.03 12.53
C GLN A 14 -2.57 -11.64 13.76
N SER A 15 -3.17 -12.64 14.41
CA SER A 15 -2.61 -13.27 15.59
C SER A 15 -1.54 -14.31 15.23
N PHE A 16 -0.30 -14.05 15.64
CA PHE A 16 0.82 -14.99 15.50
C PHE A 16 0.55 -16.32 16.23
N GLU A 17 0.01 -16.25 17.45
CA GLU A 17 -0.35 -17.42 18.22
C GLU A 17 -1.37 -18.30 17.46
N LYS A 18 -2.42 -17.70 16.89
CA LYS A 18 -3.41 -18.42 16.08
C LYS A 18 -2.78 -19.02 14.83
N ILE A 19 -1.93 -18.26 14.13
CA ILE A 19 -1.22 -18.73 12.93
C ILE A 19 -0.42 -19.99 13.27
N ARG A 20 0.33 -19.98 14.37
CA ARG A 20 1.19 -21.08 14.77
C ARG A 20 0.41 -22.29 15.29
N LYS A 21 -0.58 -22.07 16.18
CA LYS A 21 -1.35 -23.16 16.82
C LYS A 21 -2.27 -23.89 15.84
N GLU A 22 -2.84 -23.18 14.86
CA GLU A 22 -3.77 -23.76 13.90
C GLU A 22 -3.10 -24.21 12.59
N GLY A 23 -1.76 -24.12 12.48
CA GLY A 23 -0.99 -24.62 11.35
C GLY A 23 -1.15 -23.81 10.06
N TYR A 24 -1.43 -22.51 10.16
CA TYR A 24 -1.40 -21.62 9.02
C TYR A 24 0.03 -21.38 8.53
N LEU A 25 0.16 -21.03 7.26
CA LEU A 25 1.45 -20.61 6.72
C LEU A 25 1.93 -19.34 7.42
N TYR A 26 3.13 -19.36 7.92
CA TYR A 26 3.85 -18.21 8.45
C TYR A 26 5.10 -17.95 7.61
N VAL A 27 5.21 -16.79 6.99
CA VAL A 27 6.44 -16.36 6.32
C VAL A 27 7.42 -15.93 7.40
N ASP A 28 8.47 -16.73 7.59
CA ASP A 28 9.38 -16.60 8.72
C ASP A 28 10.32 -15.38 8.57
N LYS A 29 10.07 -14.36 9.38
CA LYS A 29 10.86 -13.14 9.55
C LYS A 29 11.54 -13.08 10.93
N THR A 30 11.54 -14.18 11.67
CA THR A 30 11.95 -14.17 13.08
C THR A 30 13.43 -13.89 13.29
N ASP A 31 14.27 -14.09 12.29
CA ASP A 31 15.66 -13.64 12.27
C ASP A 31 15.76 -12.10 12.35
N ILE A 32 15.02 -11.38 11.53
CA ILE A 32 14.98 -9.91 11.52
C ILE A 32 14.31 -9.39 12.82
N ILE A 33 13.25 -10.07 13.28
CA ILE A 33 12.54 -9.73 14.53
C ILE A 33 13.47 -9.88 15.73
N TRP A 34 14.28 -10.95 15.79
CA TRP A 34 15.26 -11.15 16.84
C TRP A 34 16.32 -10.04 16.83
N GLN A 35 16.84 -9.68 15.66
CA GLN A 35 17.78 -8.56 15.52
C GLN A 35 17.17 -7.25 16.04
N LEU A 36 15.92 -6.96 15.69
CA LEU A 36 15.20 -5.77 16.17
C LEU A 36 15.02 -5.79 17.69
N ALA A 37 14.58 -6.90 18.26
CA ALA A 37 14.33 -7.05 19.69
C ALA A 37 15.61 -6.99 20.56
N ASN A 38 16.77 -7.28 19.95
CA ASN A 38 18.08 -7.30 20.61
C ASN A 38 19.01 -6.15 20.15
N THR A 39 18.48 -5.14 19.49
CA THR A 39 19.24 -3.92 19.15
C THR A 39 19.60 -3.12 20.41
N ASP A 40 20.67 -2.31 20.32
CA ASP A 40 21.04 -1.37 21.37
C ASP A 40 20.10 -0.14 21.46
N LYS A 41 19.16 -0.03 20.52
CA LYS A 41 18.19 1.07 20.46
C LYS A 41 16.93 0.68 21.20
N THR A 42 16.65 1.32 22.33
CA THR A 42 15.43 1.06 23.12
C THR A 42 14.17 1.47 22.38
N TYR A 43 14.16 2.63 21.71
CA TYR A 43 12.97 3.22 21.08
C TYR A 43 13.02 3.06 19.57
N ASN A 44 12.06 2.34 19.02
CA ASN A 44 12.01 2.00 17.59
C ASN A 44 10.67 2.39 16.98
N TYR A 45 10.72 3.06 15.81
CA TYR A 45 9.55 3.43 15.04
C TYR A 45 9.58 2.80 13.65
N LEU A 46 8.50 2.11 13.27
CA LEU A 46 8.32 1.52 11.95
C LEU A 46 7.05 2.03 11.28
N SER A 47 7.23 2.70 10.15
CA SER A 47 6.12 3.02 9.24
C SER A 47 6.08 2.03 8.09
N ARG A 48 4.89 1.50 7.81
CA ARG A 48 4.58 0.72 6.59
C ARG A 48 3.15 1.01 6.18
N PRO A 49 2.82 0.93 4.89
CA PRO A 49 1.44 1.09 4.42
C PRO A 49 0.47 0.13 5.11
N ARG A 50 -0.82 0.37 4.95
CA ARG A 50 -1.84 -0.55 5.44
C ARG A 50 -1.67 -1.93 4.79
N ARG A 51 -2.02 -2.99 5.54
CA ARG A 51 -2.01 -4.38 5.08
C ARG A 51 -0.63 -4.99 4.81
N PHE A 52 0.44 -4.40 5.34
CA PHE A 52 1.81 -4.93 5.22
C PHE A 52 2.24 -5.90 6.34
N GLY A 53 1.34 -6.29 7.26
CA GLY A 53 1.65 -7.26 8.32
C GLY A 53 2.24 -6.64 9.59
N LYS A 54 2.11 -5.33 9.83
CA LYS A 54 2.57 -4.64 11.05
C LYS A 54 2.02 -5.29 12.32
N SER A 55 0.71 -5.56 12.37
CA SER A 55 0.07 -6.14 13.55
C SER A 55 0.52 -7.58 13.83
N VAL A 56 0.84 -8.36 12.78
CA VAL A 56 1.46 -9.70 12.96
C VAL A 56 2.87 -9.56 13.53
N LEU A 57 3.63 -8.57 13.09
CA LEU A 57 4.95 -8.26 13.66
C LEU A 57 4.85 -7.88 15.15
N VAL A 58 3.89 -7.01 15.51
CA VAL A 58 3.64 -6.64 16.91
C VAL A 58 3.24 -7.86 17.76
N ASP A 59 2.36 -8.71 17.24
CA ASP A 59 1.91 -9.94 17.93
C ASP A 59 3.07 -10.95 18.08
N THR A 60 3.97 -11.03 17.10
CA THR A 60 5.19 -11.87 17.18
C THR A 60 6.17 -11.33 18.22
N LEU A 61 6.37 -10.01 18.29
CA LEU A 61 7.19 -9.36 19.32
C LEU A 61 6.62 -9.59 20.73
N GLU A 62 5.30 -9.48 20.88
CA GLU A 62 4.62 -9.77 22.15
C GLU A 62 4.84 -11.23 22.58
N ALA A 63 4.66 -12.18 21.66
CA ALA A 63 4.91 -13.60 21.93
C ALA A 63 6.38 -13.85 22.32
N TYR A 64 7.34 -13.18 21.68
CA TYR A 64 8.76 -13.26 22.00
C TYR A 64 9.05 -12.73 23.42
N PHE A 65 8.63 -11.50 23.74
CA PHE A 65 8.89 -10.88 25.04
C PHE A 65 8.13 -11.56 26.20
N THR A 66 6.97 -12.16 25.93
CA THR A 66 6.24 -12.96 26.93
C THR A 66 6.81 -14.37 27.10
N GLY A 67 7.86 -14.74 26.35
CA GLY A 67 8.59 -15.99 26.48
C GLY A 67 7.81 -17.21 25.98
N LYS A 68 6.90 -17.07 25.02
CA LYS A 68 6.10 -18.16 24.42
C LYS A 68 6.93 -18.97 23.41
N LYS A 69 8.02 -19.57 23.87
CA LYS A 69 9.01 -20.30 23.06
C LYS A 69 8.38 -21.34 22.14
N GLU A 70 7.35 -22.01 22.58
CA GLU A 70 6.64 -23.08 21.87
C GLU A 70 6.03 -22.59 20.53
N LEU A 71 5.69 -21.31 20.43
CA LEU A 71 5.17 -20.73 19.18
C LEU A 71 6.25 -20.55 18.11
N PHE A 72 7.50 -20.55 18.49
CA PHE A 72 8.63 -20.31 17.60
C PHE A 72 9.32 -21.59 17.13
N GLU A 73 8.88 -22.76 17.58
CA GLU A 73 9.46 -24.04 17.17
C GLU A 73 9.51 -24.17 15.65
N GLY A 74 10.69 -24.53 15.13
CA GLY A 74 10.95 -24.67 13.71
C GLY A 74 11.16 -23.35 12.94
N LEU A 75 11.18 -22.20 13.62
CA LEU A 75 11.48 -20.89 13.03
C LEU A 75 12.96 -20.51 13.28
N LYS A 76 13.50 -19.63 12.44
CA LYS A 76 14.92 -19.21 12.44
C LYS A 76 15.41 -18.67 13.80
N ILE A 77 14.55 -17.98 14.53
CA ILE A 77 14.88 -17.43 15.87
C ILE A 77 15.35 -18.49 16.86
N MET A 78 14.94 -19.75 16.69
CA MET A 78 15.35 -20.85 17.57
C MET A 78 16.84 -21.14 17.53
N GLU A 79 17.51 -20.79 16.43
CA GLU A 79 18.95 -20.92 16.28
C GLU A 79 19.70 -19.75 16.94
N MET A 80 19.05 -18.60 17.06
CA MET A 80 19.62 -17.33 17.52
C MET A 80 19.38 -17.08 19.01
N GLU A 81 18.12 -17.28 19.47
CA GLU A 81 17.72 -17.02 20.87
C GLU A 81 18.03 -18.22 21.76
N LYS A 82 18.73 -17.96 22.86
CA LYS A 82 19.13 -19.02 23.82
C LYS A 82 18.46 -18.91 25.20
N GLU A 83 18.11 -17.67 25.59
CA GLU A 83 17.71 -17.42 26.98
C GLU A 83 16.18 -17.40 27.19
N TRP A 84 15.43 -16.96 26.18
CA TRP A 84 13.95 -16.83 26.21
C TRP A 84 13.44 -16.13 27.48
N VAL A 85 14.02 -14.96 27.77
CA VAL A 85 13.68 -14.20 28.97
C VAL A 85 12.24 -13.71 28.89
N LYS A 86 11.40 -14.12 29.84
CA LYS A 86 10.03 -13.63 30.00
C LYS A 86 10.04 -12.20 30.56
N ARG A 87 9.45 -11.25 29.86
CA ARG A 87 9.33 -9.85 30.25
C ARG A 87 7.87 -9.43 30.33
N PRO A 88 7.54 -8.45 31.19
CA PRO A 88 6.22 -7.82 31.14
C PRO A 88 6.06 -7.06 29.82
N VAL A 89 4.87 -7.16 29.21
CA VAL A 89 4.55 -6.49 27.95
C VAL A 89 3.36 -5.57 28.15
N ILE A 90 3.53 -4.30 27.78
CA ILE A 90 2.45 -3.31 27.68
C ILE A 90 2.10 -3.17 26.21
N ARG A 91 0.93 -3.64 25.79
CA ARG A 91 0.45 -3.54 24.42
C ARG A 91 -0.72 -2.56 24.31
N LEU A 92 -0.62 -1.60 23.39
CA LEU A 92 -1.68 -0.66 23.03
C LEU A 92 -1.97 -0.75 21.54
N ASP A 93 -3.21 -1.09 21.18
CA ASP A 93 -3.70 -1.07 19.79
C ASP A 93 -4.57 0.17 19.60
N MET A 94 -3.98 1.24 19.07
CA MET A 94 -4.65 2.53 18.95
C MET A 94 -5.72 2.56 17.84
N SER A 95 -5.83 1.52 17.01
CA SER A 95 -6.92 1.40 16.03
C SER A 95 -8.29 1.33 16.70
N GLN A 96 -8.34 0.86 17.95
CA GLN A 96 -9.56 0.70 18.74
C GLN A 96 -9.98 1.98 19.47
N ALA A 97 -9.11 3.00 19.52
CA ALA A 97 -9.34 4.20 20.33
C ALA A 97 -10.38 5.19 19.73
N GLY A 98 -10.79 4.96 18.46
CA GLY A 98 -11.71 5.87 17.77
C GLY A 98 -11.08 7.20 17.36
N ALA A 99 -11.91 8.21 17.04
CA ALA A 99 -11.47 9.48 16.44
C ALA A 99 -11.81 10.72 17.27
N ARG A 100 -12.42 10.55 18.44
CA ARG A 100 -12.82 11.64 19.33
C ARG A 100 -11.99 11.62 20.61
N PRO A 101 -11.70 12.78 21.21
CA PRO A 101 -10.92 12.85 22.45
C PRO A 101 -11.49 11.95 23.56
N GLU A 102 -12.82 11.90 23.68
CA GLU A 102 -13.50 11.12 24.71
C GLU A 102 -13.31 9.61 24.48
N THR A 103 -13.38 9.15 23.24
CA THR A 103 -13.17 7.73 22.91
C THR A 103 -11.71 7.32 23.07
N VAL A 104 -10.76 8.21 22.74
CA VAL A 104 -9.33 7.97 22.97
C VAL A 104 -9.03 7.86 24.46
N ARG A 105 -9.58 8.78 25.28
CA ARG A 105 -9.43 8.71 26.75
C ARG A 105 -10.05 7.45 27.33
N SER A 106 -11.27 7.11 26.90
CA SER A 106 -11.96 5.91 27.39
C SER A 106 -11.21 4.63 27.02
N TYR A 107 -10.66 4.54 25.81
CA TYR A 107 -9.83 3.39 25.40
C TYR A 107 -8.59 3.25 26.30
N LEU A 108 -7.82 4.34 26.46
CA LEU A 108 -6.62 4.33 27.30
C LEU A 108 -6.95 4.04 28.77
N ASP A 109 -8.04 4.61 29.28
CA ASP A 109 -8.52 4.36 30.65
C ASP A 109 -8.80 2.87 30.88
N ASN A 110 -9.53 2.22 29.97
CA ASN A 110 -9.84 0.79 30.05
C ASN A 110 -8.58 -0.07 29.89
N ALA A 111 -7.69 0.26 28.95
CA ALA A 111 -6.44 -0.47 28.75
C ALA A 111 -5.54 -0.38 29.99
N PHE A 112 -5.42 0.80 30.57
CA PHE A 112 -4.65 1.00 31.80
C PHE A 112 -5.27 0.29 33.00
N HIS A 113 -6.58 0.32 33.15
CA HIS A 113 -7.26 -0.41 34.21
C HIS A 113 -7.00 -1.93 34.15
N THR A 114 -6.97 -2.49 32.93
CA THR A 114 -6.63 -3.90 32.73
C THR A 114 -5.20 -4.20 33.17
N LEU A 115 -4.23 -3.38 32.76
CA LEU A 115 -2.83 -3.54 33.12
C LEU A 115 -2.57 -3.29 34.62
N GLU A 116 -3.26 -2.32 35.21
CA GLU A 116 -3.21 -2.06 36.67
C GLU A 116 -3.69 -3.27 37.47
N THR A 117 -4.75 -3.91 36.99
CA THR A 117 -5.26 -5.14 37.62
C THR A 117 -4.28 -6.29 37.46
N GLU A 118 -3.69 -6.46 36.26
CA GLU A 118 -2.72 -7.50 35.97
C GLU A 118 -1.47 -7.42 36.85
N TYR A 119 -0.94 -6.20 37.06
CA TYR A 119 0.27 -5.97 37.87
C TYR A 119 -0.02 -5.53 39.32
N GLY A 120 -1.25 -5.66 39.79
CA GLY A 120 -1.62 -5.37 41.21
C GLY A 120 -1.40 -3.91 41.63
N ILE A 121 -1.53 -2.95 40.70
CA ILE A 121 -1.22 -1.55 40.91
C ILE A 121 -2.44 -0.82 41.51
N VAL A 122 -2.23 -0.20 42.66
CA VAL A 122 -3.28 0.60 43.33
C VAL A 122 -3.26 2.03 42.78
N VAL A 123 -4.32 2.41 42.09
CA VAL A 123 -4.48 3.73 41.48
C VAL A 123 -5.21 4.67 42.41
N ARG A 124 -4.74 5.94 42.50
CA ARG A 124 -5.51 7.02 43.14
C ARG A 124 -6.60 7.51 42.20
N GLN A 125 -7.78 7.75 42.69
CA GLN A 125 -8.98 8.10 41.92
C GLN A 125 -8.81 9.30 40.96
N ASP A 126 -7.91 10.26 41.27
CA ASP A 126 -7.68 11.48 40.50
C ASP A 126 -6.38 11.44 39.66
N SER A 127 -5.79 10.28 39.45
CA SER A 127 -4.55 10.16 38.67
C SER A 127 -4.80 10.44 37.19
N SER A 128 -3.97 11.31 36.59
CA SER A 128 -3.99 11.52 35.14
C SER A 128 -3.55 10.26 34.38
N LEU A 129 -3.89 10.15 33.10
CA LEU A 129 -3.45 9.03 32.24
C LEU A 129 -1.93 8.89 32.22
N ALA A 130 -1.20 10.01 32.20
CA ALA A 130 0.26 10.00 32.27
C ALA A 130 0.80 9.36 33.55
N VAL A 131 0.24 9.74 34.70
CA VAL A 131 0.65 9.18 35.99
C VAL A 131 0.31 7.68 36.08
N ARG A 132 -0.85 7.29 35.59
CA ARG A 132 -1.24 5.87 35.53
C ARG A 132 -0.30 5.06 34.65
N PHE A 133 0.02 5.55 33.45
CA PHE A 133 0.94 4.88 32.53
C PHE A 133 2.33 4.70 33.14
N LYS A 134 2.85 5.77 33.80
CA LYS A 134 4.09 5.67 34.57
C LYS A 134 4.01 4.59 35.65
N ASN A 135 2.97 4.60 36.48
CA ASN A 135 2.82 3.61 37.55
C ASN A 135 2.70 2.18 37.02
N ILE A 136 2.12 1.98 35.82
CA ILE A 136 2.04 0.69 35.16
C ILE A 136 3.45 0.20 34.77
N ILE A 137 4.28 1.07 34.14
CA ILE A 137 5.65 0.71 33.76
C ILE A 137 6.48 0.36 35.00
N GLU A 138 6.48 1.22 36.01
CA GLU A 138 7.21 0.98 37.27
C GLU A 138 6.69 -0.25 38.02
N GLY A 139 5.37 -0.43 38.10
CA GLY A 139 4.73 -1.55 38.78
C GLY A 139 5.03 -2.88 38.11
N ALA A 140 4.93 -2.95 36.79
CA ALA A 140 5.26 -4.14 36.01
C ALA A 140 6.74 -4.55 36.19
N TYR A 141 7.67 -3.57 36.23
CA TYR A 141 9.07 -3.83 36.54
C TYR A 141 9.25 -4.34 37.97
N ASN A 142 8.64 -3.69 38.96
CA ASN A 142 8.78 -4.07 40.38
C ASN A 142 8.21 -5.45 40.67
N GLU A 143 7.10 -5.83 40.03
CA GLU A 143 6.45 -7.13 40.20
C GLU A 143 7.29 -8.27 39.57
N THR A 144 7.89 -8.02 38.41
CA THR A 144 8.58 -9.07 37.64
C THR A 144 10.10 -9.06 37.80
N GLY A 145 10.69 -7.97 38.27
CA GLY A 145 12.15 -7.75 38.26
C GLY A 145 12.76 -7.65 36.88
N GLN A 146 11.93 -7.52 35.82
CA GLN A 146 12.35 -7.45 34.42
C GLN A 146 11.92 -6.13 33.78
N GLN A 147 12.81 -5.56 32.95
CA GLN A 147 12.47 -4.39 32.15
C GLN A 147 11.32 -4.69 31.18
N VAL A 148 10.45 -3.71 31.02
CA VAL A 148 9.19 -3.79 30.27
C VAL A 148 9.43 -3.67 28.76
N ALA A 149 8.71 -4.46 27.96
CA ALA A 149 8.56 -4.21 26.53
C ALA A 149 7.24 -3.47 26.27
N ILE A 150 7.29 -2.35 25.54
CA ILE A 150 6.12 -1.53 25.23
C ILE A 150 5.88 -1.56 23.73
N LEU A 151 4.68 -2.02 23.34
CA LEU A 151 4.29 -2.25 21.95
C LEU A 151 3.06 -1.39 21.62
N ILE A 152 3.20 -0.40 20.73
CA ILE A 152 2.12 0.51 20.34
C ILE A 152 1.83 0.31 18.86
N ASP A 153 0.72 -0.34 18.56
CA ASP A 153 0.28 -0.59 17.19
C ASP A 153 -0.69 0.50 16.70
N GLU A 154 -0.60 0.83 15.41
CA GLU A 154 -1.44 1.83 14.71
C GLU A 154 -1.58 3.15 15.51
N TYR A 155 -0.45 3.65 16.06
CA TYR A 155 -0.43 4.82 16.93
C TYR A 155 -1.13 6.04 16.32
N ASP A 156 -1.06 6.19 15.01
CA ASP A 156 -1.55 7.33 14.25
C ASP A 156 -3.04 7.22 13.86
N SER A 157 -3.71 6.11 14.13
CA SER A 157 -5.10 5.87 13.74
C SER A 157 -6.08 6.94 14.23
N PRO A 158 -6.16 7.31 15.52
CA PRO A 158 -7.04 8.39 15.99
C PRO A 158 -6.72 9.75 15.38
N LEU A 159 -5.46 10.00 15.09
CA LEU A 159 -4.98 11.26 14.54
C LEU A 159 -5.31 11.42 13.07
N GLN A 160 -5.19 10.33 12.29
CA GLN A 160 -5.64 10.28 10.89
C GLN A 160 -7.14 10.53 10.77
N HIS A 161 -7.93 9.91 11.65
CA HIS A 161 -9.39 10.03 11.61
C HIS A 161 -9.88 11.40 12.08
N SER A 162 -9.19 12.02 13.05
CA SER A 162 -9.51 13.38 13.54
C SER A 162 -8.92 14.49 12.67
N TRP A 163 -8.02 14.20 11.73
CA TRP A 163 -7.36 15.21 10.92
C TRP A 163 -8.34 16.11 10.17
N LYS A 164 -8.02 17.40 10.10
CA LYS A 164 -8.88 18.47 9.55
C LYS A 164 -10.25 18.59 10.24
N THR A 165 -10.40 18.05 11.45
CA THR A 165 -11.56 18.27 12.30
C THR A 165 -11.21 19.17 13.49
N PRO A 166 -12.19 19.85 14.11
CA PRO A 166 -11.96 20.64 15.33
C PRO A 166 -11.41 19.83 16.51
N GLN A 167 -11.51 18.50 16.46
CA GLN A 167 -11.12 17.58 17.54
C GLN A 167 -9.65 17.17 17.48
N HIS A 168 -8.94 17.46 16.38
CA HIS A 168 -7.58 16.98 16.15
C HIS A 168 -6.60 17.42 17.23
N GLU A 169 -6.61 18.71 17.61
CA GLU A 169 -5.70 19.23 18.65
C GLU A 169 -5.99 18.61 20.03
N ALA A 170 -7.25 18.36 20.36
CA ALA A 170 -7.61 17.70 21.61
C ALA A 170 -7.13 16.23 21.64
N CYS A 171 -7.25 15.50 20.54
CA CYS A 171 -6.66 14.16 20.42
C CYS A 171 -5.14 14.21 20.56
N THR A 172 -4.48 15.13 19.86
CA THR A 172 -3.02 15.33 19.92
C THR A 172 -2.54 15.64 21.35
N SER A 173 -3.30 16.43 22.11
CA SER A 173 -2.98 16.77 23.50
C SER A 173 -2.95 15.52 24.41
N ILE A 174 -3.89 14.58 24.22
CA ILE A 174 -3.89 13.31 24.96
C ILE A 174 -2.62 12.50 24.68
N TYR A 175 -2.20 12.44 23.44
CA TYR A 175 -0.96 11.75 23.05
C TYR A 175 0.28 12.38 23.70
N ARG A 176 0.36 13.70 23.71
CA ARG A 176 1.45 14.43 24.39
C ARG A 176 1.49 14.11 25.87
N GLU A 177 0.34 14.10 26.53
CA GLU A 177 0.21 13.78 27.94
C GLU A 177 0.72 12.37 28.25
N VAL A 178 0.25 11.37 27.52
CA VAL A 178 0.51 9.95 27.83
C VAL A 178 1.92 9.52 27.42
N PHE A 179 2.31 9.80 26.19
CA PHE A 179 3.56 9.26 25.64
C PHE A 179 4.82 10.05 26.02
N ALA A 180 4.67 11.24 26.65
CA ALA A 180 5.81 11.94 27.22
C ALA A 180 6.53 11.14 28.33
N ILE A 181 5.84 10.20 28.96
CA ILE A 181 6.36 9.37 30.04
C ILE A 181 7.46 8.41 29.55
N LEU A 182 7.36 7.90 28.32
CA LEU A 182 8.31 6.95 27.76
C LEU A 182 9.78 7.40 27.83
N LYS A 183 10.05 8.70 27.80
CA LYS A 183 11.42 9.23 27.93
C LYS A 183 11.89 9.33 29.39
N ALA A 184 10.97 9.48 30.30
CA ALA A 184 11.29 9.74 31.70
C ALA A 184 11.65 8.47 32.48
N ASP A 185 11.21 7.32 31.99
CA ASP A 185 11.28 6.02 32.67
C ASP A 185 12.17 4.99 31.97
N ASP A 186 13.16 5.42 31.19
CA ASP A 186 14.07 4.59 30.37
C ASP A 186 14.74 3.44 31.13
N LYS A 187 15.03 3.65 32.42
CA LYS A 187 15.62 2.60 33.29
C LYS A 187 14.75 1.35 33.47
N TYR A 188 13.42 1.50 33.27
CA TYR A 188 12.46 0.41 33.41
C TYR A 188 12.11 -0.25 32.06
N GLU A 189 12.53 0.37 30.96
CA GLU A 189 12.15 -0.03 29.62
C GLU A 189 13.27 -0.82 28.93
N LYS A 190 12.98 -2.01 28.41
CA LYS A 190 13.88 -2.81 27.58
C LYS A 190 13.74 -2.46 26.11
N PHE A 191 12.49 -2.29 25.68
CA PHE A 191 12.16 -2.15 24.28
C PHE A 191 10.86 -1.40 24.11
N VAL A 192 10.86 -0.40 23.27
CA VAL A 192 9.66 0.36 22.87
C VAL A 192 9.53 0.29 21.36
N PHE A 193 8.43 -0.23 20.88
CA PHE A 193 8.14 -0.35 19.47
C PHE A 193 6.83 0.35 19.12
N ILE A 194 6.92 1.32 18.22
CA ILE A 194 5.78 2.12 17.78
C ILE A 194 5.60 1.89 16.30
N THR A 195 4.41 1.51 15.86
CA THR A 195 4.11 1.33 14.44
C THR A 195 2.86 2.08 14.02
N GLY A 196 2.88 2.51 12.74
CA GLY A 196 1.80 3.24 12.10
C GLY A 196 1.96 3.31 10.60
N ILE A 197 1.20 4.18 9.97
CA ILE A 197 1.25 4.47 8.54
C ILE A 197 1.95 5.81 8.33
N THR A 198 1.46 6.84 9.02
CA THR A 198 1.89 8.24 8.87
C THR A 198 2.73 8.67 10.05
N LYS A 199 3.68 9.55 9.78
CA LYS A 199 4.47 10.20 10.81
C LYS A 199 3.83 11.55 11.15
N PHE A 200 3.38 11.72 12.39
CA PHE A 200 2.88 12.99 12.92
C PHE A 200 3.95 13.61 13.82
N THR A 201 4.85 14.43 13.27
CA THR A 201 5.96 15.04 14.02
C THR A 201 5.52 16.19 14.92
N GLN A 202 4.40 16.84 14.62
CA GLN A 202 3.83 17.89 15.47
C GLN A 202 3.27 17.34 16.79
N ILE A 203 3.09 16.03 16.89
CA ILE A 203 2.86 15.37 18.16
C ILE A 203 4.19 15.32 18.88
N SER A 204 4.20 15.75 20.13
CA SER A 204 5.39 15.74 20.99
C SER A 204 6.06 14.36 21.12
N LEU A 205 5.43 13.28 20.63
CA LEU A 205 6.01 11.94 20.61
C LEU A 205 7.40 11.94 19.95
N PHE A 206 7.53 12.50 18.75
CA PHE A 206 8.82 12.58 18.04
C PHE A 206 9.72 13.72 18.53
N SER A 207 9.17 14.77 19.15
CA SER A 207 9.94 15.85 19.75
C SER A 207 10.35 15.53 21.20
N VAL A 208 9.58 14.75 21.92
CA VAL A 208 9.88 14.27 23.27
C VAL A 208 10.81 13.06 23.21
N LEU A 209 10.53 12.09 22.34
CA LEU A 209 11.40 10.94 22.08
C LEU A 209 12.46 11.28 21.02
N ASN A 210 13.36 12.23 21.34
CA ASN A 210 14.46 12.60 20.45
C ASN A 210 15.44 11.46 20.18
N ASN A 211 15.38 10.38 20.95
CA ASN A 211 16.12 9.12 20.79
C ASN A 211 15.33 8.04 20.02
N LEU A 212 14.14 8.35 19.47
CA LEU A 212 13.36 7.42 18.68
C LEU A 212 14.05 7.12 17.35
N SER A 213 14.47 5.87 17.18
CA SER A 213 15.08 5.39 15.93
C SER A 213 14.00 5.11 14.90
N ASN A 214 14.03 5.85 13.80
CA ASN A 214 13.16 5.56 12.66
C ASN A 214 13.78 4.45 11.81
N ILE A 215 13.38 3.21 12.05
CA ILE A 215 13.88 2.03 11.34
C ILE A 215 13.19 1.80 9.98
N SER A 216 12.27 2.66 9.59
CA SER A 216 11.47 2.50 8.35
C SER A 216 12.33 2.48 7.08
N PHE A 217 13.51 3.14 7.11
CA PHE A 217 14.41 3.27 5.97
C PHE A 217 15.72 2.50 6.13
N GLU A 218 15.92 1.83 7.28
CA GLU A 218 17.13 1.06 7.56
C GLU A 218 17.18 -0.22 6.70
N PRO A 219 18.32 -0.53 6.06
CA PRO A 219 18.42 -1.64 5.11
C PRO A 219 18.18 -3.02 5.76
N GLU A 220 18.50 -3.17 7.04
CA GLU A 220 18.31 -4.39 7.81
C GLU A 220 16.83 -4.73 7.97
N TYR A 221 15.95 -3.72 8.00
CA TYR A 221 14.51 -3.87 8.20
C TYR A 221 13.69 -3.65 6.92
N ALA A 222 14.33 -3.60 5.75
CA ALA A 222 13.63 -3.34 4.48
C ALA A 222 12.56 -4.40 4.19
N ALA A 223 12.82 -5.66 4.54
CA ALA A 223 11.91 -6.80 4.34
C ALA A 223 11.24 -7.33 5.62
N ILE A 224 11.29 -6.59 6.75
CA ILE A 224 10.66 -7.04 8.01
C ILE A 224 9.15 -7.20 7.89
N CYS A 225 8.53 -6.40 7.05
CA CYS A 225 7.13 -6.50 6.61
C CYS A 225 7.10 -6.67 5.09
N GLY A 226 6.07 -7.34 4.58
CA GLY A 226 5.99 -7.71 3.18
C GLY A 226 6.50 -9.14 2.94
N ILE A 227 6.41 -9.60 1.70
CA ILE A 227 6.88 -10.92 1.27
C ILE A 227 7.86 -10.70 0.14
N THR A 228 9.08 -11.21 0.22
CA THR A 228 10.06 -11.13 -0.87
C THR A 228 9.77 -12.17 -1.95
N LYS A 229 10.38 -12.01 -3.13
CA LYS A 229 10.24 -12.98 -4.22
C LYS A 229 10.80 -14.35 -3.84
N GLU A 230 11.89 -14.40 -3.10
CA GLU A 230 12.49 -15.63 -2.61
C GLU A 230 11.53 -16.35 -1.65
N GLU A 231 10.90 -15.62 -0.75
CA GLU A 231 9.90 -16.17 0.18
C GLU A 231 8.64 -16.64 -0.57
N LEU A 232 8.18 -15.89 -1.57
CA LEU A 232 7.08 -16.32 -2.44
C LEU A 232 7.39 -17.68 -3.09
N LEU A 233 8.55 -17.82 -3.72
CA LEU A 233 8.95 -19.04 -4.43
C LEU A 233 9.21 -20.22 -3.49
N ARG A 234 9.73 -19.95 -2.27
CA ARG A 234 9.98 -20.97 -1.25
C ARG A 234 8.70 -21.46 -0.59
N ASP A 235 7.85 -20.50 -0.17
CA ASP A 235 6.76 -20.79 0.77
C ASP A 235 5.40 -21.02 0.09
N PHE A 236 5.18 -20.53 -1.14
CA PHE A 236 3.87 -20.54 -1.79
C PHE A 236 3.83 -21.35 -3.10
N LYS A 237 4.80 -22.20 -3.34
CA LYS A 237 4.89 -22.98 -4.58
C LYS A 237 3.62 -23.81 -4.91
N PRO A 238 2.94 -24.47 -3.93
CA PRO A 238 1.70 -25.19 -4.20
C PRO A 238 0.57 -24.27 -4.68
N GLU A 239 0.43 -23.10 -4.05
CA GLU A 239 -0.61 -22.14 -4.34
C GLU A 239 -0.38 -21.46 -5.70
N ILE A 240 0.87 -21.18 -6.05
CA ILE A 240 1.25 -20.67 -7.38
C ILE A 240 0.91 -21.70 -8.47
N ASN A 241 1.20 -22.99 -8.26
CA ASN A 241 0.86 -24.05 -9.21
C ASN A 241 -0.67 -24.16 -9.40
N LYS A 242 -1.43 -24.04 -8.31
CA LYS A 242 -2.90 -24.06 -8.36
C LYS A 242 -3.44 -22.89 -9.17
N LEU A 243 -2.93 -21.66 -8.93
CA LEU A 243 -3.28 -20.49 -9.72
C LEU A 243 -2.91 -20.68 -11.19
N ALA A 244 -1.72 -21.18 -11.49
CA ALA A 244 -1.26 -21.44 -12.84
C ALA A 244 -2.16 -22.45 -13.58
N GLU A 245 -2.56 -23.53 -12.91
CA GLU A 245 -3.48 -24.53 -13.46
C GLU A 245 -4.86 -23.92 -13.77
N TYR A 246 -5.41 -23.13 -12.82
CA TYR A 246 -6.71 -22.50 -12.97
C TYR A 246 -6.75 -21.50 -14.14
N GLU A 247 -5.69 -20.70 -14.31
CA GLU A 247 -5.58 -19.69 -15.36
C GLU A 247 -5.02 -20.23 -16.69
N GLY A 248 -4.59 -21.48 -16.74
CA GLY A 248 -3.94 -22.06 -17.91
C GLY A 248 -2.55 -21.50 -18.20
N TRP A 249 -1.85 -21.05 -17.16
CA TRP A 249 -0.50 -20.50 -17.21
C TRP A 249 0.56 -21.54 -16.86
N THR A 250 1.79 -21.27 -17.26
CA THR A 250 2.97 -21.90 -16.67
C THR A 250 3.24 -21.32 -15.27
N PHE A 251 4.04 -22.01 -14.47
CA PHE A 251 4.47 -21.52 -13.17
C PHE A 251 5.14 -20.14 -13.28
N ASP A 252 6.03 -19.96 -14.25
CA ASP A 252 6.75 -18.69 -14.44
C ASP A 252 5.82 -17.56 -14.91
N GLU A 253 4.83 -17.86 -15.75
CA GLU A 253 3.78 -16.90 -16.12
C GLU A 253 2.96 -16.48 -14.89
N ALA A 254 2.57 -17.41 -14.01
CA ALA A 254 1.86 -17.09 -12.77
C ALA A 254 2.69 -16.21 -11.83
N VAL A 255 3.98 -16.54 -11.64
CA VAL A 255 4.91 -15.70 -10.87
C VAL A 255 5.05 -14.31 -11.48
N ALA A 256 5.16 -14.19 -12.80
CA ALA A 256 5.26 -12.90 -13.48
C ALA A 256 3.98 -12.06 -13.29
N GLN A 257 2.80 -12.69 -13.34
CA GLN A 257 1.53 -11.99 -13.10
C GLN A 257 1.40 -11.53 -11.65
N LEU A 258 1.69 -12.40 -10.67
CA LEU A 258 1.70 -12.02 -9.25
C LEU A 258 2.66 -10.86 -8.98
N THR A 259 3.86 -10.90 -9.56
CA THR A 259 4.85 -9.82 -9.47
C THR A 259 4.30 -8.50 -10.03
N ALA A 260 3.72 -8.53 -11.22
CA ALA A 260 3.18 -7.33 -11.86
C ALA A 260 1.99 -6.73 -11.09
N TYR A 261 1.19 -7.58 -10.42
CA TYR A 261 0.00 -7.13 -9.68
C TYR A 261 0.31 -6.62 -8.27
N TYR A 262 1.21 -7.27 -7.49
CA TYR A 262 1.29 -7.09 -6.04
C TYR A 262 2.68 -6.77 -5.51
N ASP A 263 3.74 -6.86 -6.33
CA ASP A 263 5.12 -6.60 -5.95
C ASP A 263 5.51 -5.12 -6.12
N GLY A 264 6.79 -4.82 -5.99
CA GLY A 264 7.40 -3.55 -6.37
C GLY A 264 7.44 -2.49 -5.29
N TYR A 265 7.13 -2.81 -4.04
CA TYR A 265 7.35 -1.91 -2.92
C TYR A 265 8.79 -1.97 -2.43
N HIS A 266 9.39 -0.79 -2.20
CA HIS A 266 10.71 -0.64 -1.61
C HIS A 266 10.66 0.31 -0.43
N PHE A 267 11.42 -0.01 0.63
CA PHE A 267 11.43 0.78 1.86
C PHE A 267 12.80 1.32 2.26
N SER A 268 13.88 0.91 1.59
CA SER A 268 15.23 1.40 1.88
C SER A 268 15.98 1.75 0.60
N ARG A 269 16.68 2.89 0.60
CA ARG A 269 17.56 3.30 -0.51
C ARG A 269 18.85 2.47 -0.62
N ARG A 270 19.24 1.80 0.47
CA ARG A 270 20.47 0.99 0.54
C ARG A 270 20.20 -0.49 0.29
N ASN A 271 18.98 -0.93 0.52
CA ASN A 271 18.53 -2.28 0.25
C ASN A 271 17.21 -2.20 -0.55
N MET A 272 17.35 -2.18 -1.87
CA MET A 272 16.23 -2.07 -2.82
C MET A 272 15.57 -3.43 -3.08
N VAL A 273 15.33 -4.20 -2.01
CA VAL A 273 14.59 -5.45 -2.11
C VAL A 273 13.12 -5.15 -2.40
N ASP A 274 12.59 -5.81 -3.44
CA ASP A 274 11.17 -5.80 -3.75
C ASP A 274 10.40 -6.63 -2.73
N VAL A 275 9.26 -6.11 -2.28
CA VAL A 275 8.34 -6.85 -1.43
C VAL A 275 6.90 -6.72 -1.94
N PHE A 276 6.22 -7.86 -1.94
CA PHE A 276 4.79 -7.95 -2.20
C PHE A 276 3.99 -7.39 -1.03
N ASN A 277 2.82 -6.81 -1.32
CA ASN A 277 1.80 -6.60 -0.30
C ASN A 277 1.28 -7.95 0.18
N PRO A 278 1.46 -8.32 1.47
CA PRO A 278 1.09 -9.64 1.97
C PRO A 278 -0.42 -9.91 1.88
N PHE A 279 -1.24 -8.90 2.15
CA PHE A 279 -2.69 -9.06 2.13
C PHE A 279 -3.18 -9.40 0.72
N SER A 280 -2.76 -8.63 -0.28
CA SER A 280 -3.18 -8.84 -1.67
C SER A 280 -2.65 -10.16 -2.21
N LEU A 281 -1.38 -10.47 -1.97
CA LEU A 281 -0.76 -11.72 -2.42
C LEU A 281 -1.42 -12.96 -1.81
N ILE A 282 -1.66 -12.97 -0.49
CA ILE A 282 -2.25 -14.11 0.20
C ILE A 282 -3.70 -14.33 -0.26
N ASN A 283 -4.48 -13.26 -0.44
CA ASN A 283 -5.85 -13.38 -0.95
C ASN A 283 -5.86 -13.90 -2.39
N ALA A 284 -5.00 -13.39 -3.27
CA ALA A 284 -4.91 -13.85 -4.65
C ALA A 284 -4.57 -15.34 -4.75
N LEU A 285 -3.65 -15.81 -3.93
CA LEU A 285 -3.28 -17.22 -3.86
C LEU A 285 -4.37 -18.10 -3.23
N ALA A 286 -5.10 -17.58 -2.24
CA ALA A 286 -6.22 -18.29 -1.62
C ALA A 286 -7.40 -18.46 -2.60
N ASP A 287 -7.77 -17.38 -3.28
CA ASP A 287 -8.87 -17.36 -4.24
C ASP A 287 -8.49 -17.98 -5.60
N SER A 288 -7.19 -18.11 -5.89
CA SER A 288 -6.65 -18.41 -7.22
C SER A 288 -7.15 -17.42 -8.28
N ASP A 289 -7.14 -16.12 -7.96
CA ASP A 289 -7.65 -15.05 -8.81
C ASP A 289 -6.87 -13.75 -8.58
N LEU A 290 -6.67 -12.96 -9.64
CA LEU A 290 -5.98 -11.66 -9.59
C LEU A 290 -6.99 -10.52 -9.56
N LYS A 291 -7.16 -9.89 -8.40
CA LYS A 291 -8.11 -8.80 -8.16
C LYS A 291 -7.46 -7.63 -7.43
N ASN A 292 -8.16 -6.51 -7.37
CA ASN A 292 -7.77 -5.38 -6.54
C ASN A 292 -8.22 -5.60 -5.08
N TYR A 293 -7.45 -6.40 -4.33
CA TYR A 293 -7.71 -6.70 -2.92
C TYR A 293 -7.37 -5.51 -2.00
N TRP A 294 -6.34 -4.73 -2.35
CA TRP A 294 -5.89 -3.61 -1.54
C TRP A 294 -6.94 -2.51 -1.44
N ALA A 295 -7.55 -2.10 -2.56
CA ALA A 295 -8.62 -1.11 -2.57
C ALA A 295 -9.82 -1.57 -1.74
N SER A 296 -10.22 -2.84 -1.88
CA SER A 296 -11.37 -3.41 -1.15
C SER A 296 -11.14 -3.48 0.37
N SER A 297 -9.89 -3.43 0.82
CA SER A 297 -9.51 -3.49 2.25
C SER A 297 -9.74 -2.19 3.03
N GLY A 298 -10.24 -1.13 2.40
CA GLY A 298 -10.37 0.20 2.98
C GLY A 298 -9.07 0.99 3.07
N ALA A 299 -7.97 0.48 2.48
CA ALA A 299 -6.69 1.19 2.44
C ALA A 299 -6.81 2.55 1.74
N THR A 300 -7.74 2.68 0.80
CA THR A 300 -7.98 3.87 0.00
C THR A 300 -8.86 4.94 0.66
N SER A 301 -9.41 4.68 1.84
CA SER A 301 -10.46 5.52 2.47
C SER A 301 -10.04 6.96 2.80
N LEU A 302 -8.74 7.22 2.94
CA LEU A 302 -8.21 8.56 3.27
C LEU A 302 -7.93 9.41 2.01
N LEU A 303 -7.56 8.79 0.90
CA LEU A 303 -7.13 9.51 -0.30
C LEU A 303 -8.20 10.48 -0.85
N PRO A 304 -9.50 10.15 -0.92
CA PRO A 304 -10.51 11.08 -1.41
C PRO A 304 -10.52 12.42 -0.67
N LYS A 305 -10.23 12.43 0.64
CA LYS A 305 -10.15 13.66 1.45
C LYS A 305 -8.98 14.58 1.06
N PHE A 306 -7.98 14.03 0.37
CA PHE A 306 -6.80 14.78 -0.08
C PHE A 306 -6.88 15.13 -1.56
N VAL A 307 -7.55 14.31 -2.39
CA VAL A 307 -7.65 14.49 -3.84
C VAL A 307 -8.38 15.77 -4.23
N ASP A 308 -9.39 16.17 -3.45
CA ASP A 308 -10.15 17.41 -3.72
C ASP A 308 -9.27 18.67 -3.61
N ASP A 309 -8.25 18.65 -2.75
CA ASP A 309 -7.31 19.75 -2.54
C ASP A 309 -6.06 19.67 -3.46
N MET A 310 -5.89 18.55 -4.19
CA MET A 310 -4.68 18.29 -4.98
C MET A 310 -4.94 18.47 -6.47
N ASP A 311 -4.00 19.11 -7.16
CA ASP A 311 -3.90 19.08 -8.62
C ASP A 311 -3.24 17.76 -9.07
N ILE A 312 -3.99 16.65 -8.94
CA ILE A 312 -3.47 15.30 -9.14
C ILE A 312 -3.54 14.89 -10.61
N ARG A 313 -2.37 14.62 -11.21
CA ARG A 313 -2.23 13.95 -12.49
C ARG A 313 -1.60 12.58 -12.25
N LEU A 314 -2.22 11.50 -12.73
CA LEU A 314 -1.69 10.14 -12.57
C LEU A 314 -0.25 9.98 -13.05
N LYS A 315 0.14 10.69 -14.13
CA LYS A 315 1.51 10.64 -14.65
C LYS A 315 2.54 11.25 -13.69
N ASP A 316 2.13 12.21 -12.87
CA ASP A 316 3.03 12.91 -11.95
C ASP A 316 3.42 11.99 -10.78
N PHE A 317 2.65 10.91 -10.53
CA PHE A 317 2.97 9.91 -9.49
C PHE A 317 3.93 8.83 -9.95
N ASP A 318 4.04 8.55 -11.24
CA ASP A 318 5.03 7.60 -11.75
C ASP A 318 6.47 8.17 -11.78
N ASN A 319 6.64 9.48 -11.52
CA ASN A 319 7.94 10.17 -11.54
C ASN A 319 8.01 11.31 -10.51
N CYS A 320 7.58 11.06 -9.28
CA CYS A 320 7.73 12.04 -8.20
C CYS A 320 9.16 12.06 -7.66
N ALA A 321 9.57 13.21 -7.15
CA ALA A 321 10.86 13.36 -6.48
C ALA A 321 10.67 14.09 -5.15
N LEU A 322 11.19 13.53 -4.06
CA LEU A 322 11.19 14.15 -2.74
C LEU A 322 12.60 14.15 -2.15
N LEU A 323 12.96 15.27 -1.53
CA LEU A 323 14.20 15.34 -0.76
C LEU A 323 14.16 14.35 0.42
N SER A 324 15.30 13.74 0.74
CA SER A 324 15.42 12.80 1.86
C SER A 324 15.02 13.44 3.20
N THR A 325 15.33 14.72 3.38
CA THR A 325 14.89 15.49 4.55
C THR A 325 13.38 15.59 4.68
N ILE A 326 12.63 15.58 3.57
CA ILE A 326 11.16 15.59 3.61
C ILE A 326 10.64 14.21 3.96
N ILE A 327 11.03 13.18 3.22
CA ILE A 327 10.47 11.83 3.36
C ILE A 327 10.86 11.16 4.69
N GLU A 328 12.07 11.41 5.18
CA GLU A 328 12.59 10.79 6.42
C GLU A 328 12.19 11.57 7.68
N THR A 329 12.01 12.90 7.62
CA THR A 329 11.84 13.74 8.80
C THR A 329 10.51 14.49 8.88
N SER A 330 9.90 14.87 7.75
CA SER A 330 8.64 15.63 7.78
C SER A 330 7.44 14.78 8.17
N ASP A 331 6.46 15.45 8.71
CA ASP A 331 5.13 14.84 8.91
C ASP A 331 4.23 15.05 7.69
N VAL A 332 3.12 14.34 7.73
CA VAL A 332 2.11 14.39 6.68
C VAL A 332 1.49 15.79 6.52
N THR A 333 1.60 16.68 7.52
CA THR A 333 1.03 18.03 7.48
C THR A 333 1.92 19.02 6.75
N GLY A 334 3.23 18.79 6.75
CA GLY A 334 4.25 19.69 6.16
C GLY A 334 4.92 19.16 4.91
N GLY A 335 4.79 17.86 4.59
CA GLY A 335 5.54 17.18 3.53
C GLY A 335 4.87 17.15 2.15
N GLY A 336 3.70 17.75 2.00
CA GLY A 336 2.96 17.77 0.74
C GLY A 336 2.24 16.45 0.40
N PRO A 337 1.53 16.43 -0.74
CA PRO A 337 0.73 15.27 -1.17
C PRO A 337 1.55 14.03 -1.45
N GLU A 338 2.76 14.17 -1.99
CA GLU A 338 3.64 13.05 -2.33
C GLU A 338 4.07 12.27 -1.09
N LEU A 339 4.34 12.98 0.02
CA LEU A 339 4.67 12.32 1.28
C LEU A 339 3.49 11.49 1.81
N PHE A 340 2.27 12.05 1.75
CA PHE A 340 1.06 11.31 2.12
C PHE A 340 0.85 10.06 1.25
N LEU A 341 1.02 10.18 -0.06
CA LEU A 341 0.89 9.06 -1.00
C LEU A 341 1.93 7.98 -0.74
N TYR A 342 3.18 8.36 -0.41
CA TYR A 342 4.23 7.42 -0.05
C TYR A 342 3.89 6.68 1.26
N GLN A 343 3.55 7.39 2.31
CA GLN A 343 3.21 6.80 3.61
C GLN A 343 1.97 5.91 3.53
N SER A 344 0.99 6.30 2.71
CA SER A 344 -0.23 5.52 2.48
C SER A 344 -0.05 4.32 1.54
N GLY A 345 1.10 4.23 0.85
CA GLY A 345 1.43 3.10 -0.03
C GLY A 345 0.94 3.22 -1.47
N TYR A 346 0.52 4.40 -1.92
CA TYR A 346 0.18 4.65 -3.32
C TYR A 346 1.40 4.80 -4.22
N ILE A 347 2.48 5.33 -3.66
CA ILE A 347 3.79 5.39 -4.32
C ILE A 347 4.86 4.79 -3.41
N THR A 348 5.95 4.37 -4.00
CA THR A 348 7.07 3.72 -3.32
C THR A 348 8.40 4.25 -3.84
N ILE A 349 9.51 3.93 -3.16
CA ILE A 349 10.85 4.28 -3.61
C ILE A 349 11.18 3.51 -4.89
N LYS A 350 11.57 4.22 -5.95
CA LYS A 350 12.06 3.64 -7.22
C LYS A 350 13.56 3.91 -7.42
N GLY A 351 14.13 4.82 -6.65
CA GLY A 351 15.55 5.15 -6.72
C GLY A 351 15.94 6.25 -5.74
N TYR A 352 17.24 6.52 -5.69
CA TYR A 352 17.81 7.59 -4.87
C TYR A 352 19.02 8.22 -5.57
N ILE A 353 18.99 9.53 -5.75
CA ILE A 353 20.07 10.29 -6.42
C ILE A 353 20.30 11.59 -5.65
N ASN A 354 21.55 11.83 -5.22
CA ASN A 354 21.99 13.11 -4.65
C ASN A 354 21.04 13.70 -3.58
N GLY A 355 20.65 12.90 -2.58
CA GLY A 355 19.79 13.38 -1.51
C GLY A 355 18.29 13.38 -1.84
N THR A 356 17.90 12.90 -3.00
CA THR A 356 16.51 12.90 -3.49
C THR A 356 16.04 11.47 -3.74
N TYR A 357 14.89 11.11 -3.18
CA TYR A 357 14.16 9.90 -3.51
C TYR A 357 13.36 10.09 -4.79
N LEU A 358 13.50 9.15 -5.70
CA LEU A 358 12.61 9.00 -6.85
C LEU A 358 11.49 8.05 -6.46
N LEU A 359 10.24 8.47 -6.66
CA LEU A 359 9.06 7.74 -6.23
C LEU A 359 8.18 7.42 -7.44
N GLY A 360 7.45 6.31 -7.36
CA GLY A 360 6.50 5.91 -8.40
C GLY A 360 5.50 4.89 -7.90
N ILE A 361 4.48 4.61 -8.70
CA ILE A 361 3.45 3.62 -8.40
C ILE A 361 4.10 2.24 -8.29
N PRO A 362 3.83 1.46 -7.21
CA PRO A 362 4.50 0.17 -7.00
C PRO A 362 4.12 -0.88 -8.07
N ASN A 363 2.83 -1.03 -8.36
CA ASN A 363 2.32 -2.13 -9.16
C ASN A 363 0.96 -1.81 -9.81
N PHE A 364 0.43 -2.81 -10.52
CA PHE A 364 -0.82 -2.66 -11.26
C PHE A 364 -2.04 -2.51 -10.35
N GLU A 365 -2.12 -3.23 -9.24
CA GLU A 365 -3.22 -3.12 -8.27
C GLU A 365 -3.39 -1.69 -7.76
N VAL A 366 -2.29 -1.05 -7.36
CA VAL A 366 -2.31 0.33 -6.86
C VAL A 366 -2.62 1.32 -7.97
N LYS A 367 -2.11 1.08 -9.19
CA LYS A 367 -2.41 1.90 -10.35
C LYS A 367 -3.89 1.90 -10.70
N GLN A 368 -4.52 0.73 -10.63
CA GLN A 368 -5.97 0.58 -10.80
C GLN A 368 -6.72 1.34 -9.70
N ALA A 369 -6.37 1.11 -8.43
CA ALA A 369 -7.03 1.78 -7.30
C ALA A 369 -6.95 3.32 -7.37
N LEU A 370 -5.78 3.86 -7.74
CA LEU A 370 -5.63 5.29 -7.99
C LEU A 370 -6.52 5.79 -9.12
N SER A 371 -6.59 5.03 -10.22
CA SER A 371 -7.40 5.40 -11.39
C SER A 371 -8.89 5.43 -11.07
N GLU A 372 -9.38 4.47 -10.27
CA GLU A 372 -10.76 4.43 -9.77
C GLU A 372 -11.12 5.66 -8.92
N ILE A 373 -10.16 6.20 -8.16
CA ILE A 373 -10.36 7.40 -7.33
C ILE A 373 -10.27 8.69 -8.16
N VAL A 374 -9.31 8.75 -9.09
CA VAL A 374 -9.04 9.95 -9.88
C VAL A 374 -10.08 10.18 -10.98
N LEU A 375 -10.59 9.12 -11.60
CA LEU A 375 -11.51 9.23 -12.74
C LEU A 375 -12.79 10.02 -12.41
N PRO A 376 -13.52 9.78 -11.31
CA PRO A 376 -14.68 10.60 -10.93
C PRO A 376 -14.34 12.07 -10.72
N THR A 377 -13.15 12.36 -10.19
CA THR A 377 -12.67 13.73 -9.99
C THR A 377 -12.39 14.43 -11.33
N LEU A 378 -11.81 13.73 -12.31
CA LEU A 378 -11.61 14.25 -13.67
C LEU A 378 -12.96 14.49 -14.37
N ALA A 379 -13.90 13.59 -14.22
CA ALA A 379 -15.24 13.70 -14.79
C ALA A 379 -16.14 14.71 -14.06
N MET A 380 -15.75 15.19 -12.89
CA MET A 380 -16.56 16.03 -12.00
C MET A 380 -17.92 15.38 -11.67
N ARG A 381 -17.96 14.05 -11.55
CA ARG A 381 -19.15 13.22 -11.28
C ARG A 381 -18.93 12.29 -10.09
N LYS A 382 -20.02 11.73 -9.57
CA LYS A 382 -19.95 10.66 -8.58
C LYS A 382 -19.54 9.34 -9.24
N SER A 383 -18.73 8.53 -8.54
CA SER A 383 -18.25 7.24 -9.03
C SER A 383 -19.39 6.32 -9.52
N ASN A 384 -20.51 6.28 -8.79
CA ASN A 384 -21.63 5.41 -9.11
C ASN A 384 -22.29 5.70 -10.47
N ASP A 385 -22.21 6.95 -10.96
CA ASP A 385 -22.86 7.35 -12.22
C ASP A 385 -22.14 6.78 -13.46
N MET A 386 -20.87 6.35 -13.30
CA MET A 386 -20.02 5.85 -14.38
C MET A 386 -19.86 4.33 -14.38
N GLN A 387 -20.19 3.64 -13.27
CA GLN A 387 -19.88 2.22 -13.07
C GLN A 387 -20.45 1.29 -14.12
N SER A 388 -21.69 1.49 -14.53
CA SER A 388 -22.30 0.63 -15.55
C SER A 388 -21.60 0.74 -16.90
N THR A 389 -21.27 1.96 -17.34
CA THR A 389 -20.54 2.20 -18.59
C THR A 389 -19.13 1.63 -18.54
N GLN A 390 -18.45 1.74 -17.40
CA GLN A 390 -17.12 1.13 -17.16
C GLN A 390 -17.21 -0.39 -17.23
N ALA A 391 -18.19 -1.01 -16.59
CA ALA A 391 -18.38 -2.46 -16.61
C ALA A 391 -18.66 -2.98 -18.02
N PHE A 392 -19.49 -2.28 -18.81
CA PHE A 392 -19.72 -2.64 -20.20
C PHE A 392 -18.48 -2.44 -21.08
N LEU A 393 -17.70 -1.37 -20.87
CA LEU A 393 -16.44 -1.17 -21.59
C LEU A 393 -15.49 -2.34 -21.35
N ASN A 394 -15.30 -2.73 -20.08
CA ASN A 394 -14.48 -3.89 -19.73
C ASN A 394 -14.97 -5.18 -20.41
N LEU A 395 -16.28 -5.46 -20.32
CA LEU A 395 -16.88 -6.63 -20.95
C LEU A 395 -16.64 -6.65 -22.47
N TYR A 396 -16.91 -5.55 -23.16
CA TYR A 396 -16.77 -5.49 -24.62
C TYR A 396 -15.32 -5.59 -25.09
N LEU A 397 -14.36 -5.00 -24.34
CA LEU A 397 -12.94 -5.19 -24.62
C LEU A 397 -12.49 -6.63 -24.38
N SER A 398 -13.00 -7.29 -23.34
CA SER A 398 -12.64 -8.69 -23.02
C SER A 398 -13.09 -9.70 -24.07
N VAL A 399 -14.15 -9.38 -24.83
CA VAL A 399 -14.67 -10.23 -25.90
C VAL A 399 -14.36 -9.70 -27.32
N GLY A 400 -13.67 -8.55 -27.44
CA GLY A 400 -13.28 -7.97 -28.73
C GLY A 400 -14.41 -7.30 -29.50
N ASN A 401 -15.50 -6.90 -28.82
CA ASN A 401 -16.62 -6.18 -29.43
C ASN A 401 -16.31 -4.68 -29.53
N LEU A 402 -15.53 -4.31 -30.54
CA LEU A 402 -15.02 -2.95 -30.72
C LEU A 402 -16.14 -1.88 -30.88
N PRO A 403 -17.21 -2.08 -31.67
CA PRO A 403 -18.23 -1.04 -31.84
C PRO A 403 -18.86 -0.61 -30.52
N GLU A 404 -19.22 -1.56 -29.66
CA GLU A 404 -19.83 -1.26 -28.37
C GLU A 404 -18.78 -0.75 -27.36
N ALA A 405 -17.55 -1.27 -27.39
CA ALA A 405 -16.45 -0.75 -26.58
C ALA A 405 -16.15 0.74 -26.88
N MET A 406 -16.06 1.12 -28.17
CA MET A 406 -15.81 2.50 -28.57
C MET A 406 -16.99 3.41 -28.23
N LYS A 407 -18.21 2.93 -28.23
CA LYS A 407 -19.39 3.66 -27.75
C LYS A 407 -19.29 4.02 -26.26
N CYS A 408 -18.92 3.02 -25.44
CA CYS A 408 -18.71 3.24 -24.01
C CYS A 408 -17.52 4.20 -23.76
N LEU A 409 -16.41 4.00 -24.45
CA LEU A 409 -15.23 4.86 -24.34
C LEU A 409 -15.56 6.31 -24.72
N LYS A 410 -16.29 6.52 -25.82
CA LYS A 410 -16.74 7.84 -26.25
C LYS A 410 -17.60 8.52 -25.17
N ALA A 411 -18.52 7.78 -24.56
CA ALA A 411 -19.36 8.31 -23.47
C ALA A 411 -18.51 8.72 -22.25
N LEU A 412 -17.58 7.86 -21.81
CA LEU A 412 -16.72 8.15 -20.67
C LEU A 412 -15.77 9.33 -20.91
N ILE A 413 -15.23 9.49 -22.11
CA ILE A 413 -14.40 10.65 -22.47
C ILE A 413 -15.25 11.93 -22.48
N ALA A 414 -16.47 11.87 -23.04
CA ALA A 414 -17.38 13.01 -23.09
C ALA A 414 -17.85 13.50 -21.71
N ASP A 415 -17.78 12.64 -20.70
CA ASP A 415 -18.08 12.99 -19.32
C ASP A 415 -17.02 13.87 -18.65
N VAL A 416 -15.81 13.98 -19.22
CA VAL A 416 -14.75 14.85 -18.71
C VAL A 416 -14.91 16.27 -19.26
N PRO A 417 -15.27 17.28 -18.44
CA PRO A 417 -15.51 18.64 -18.92
C PRO A 417 -14.26 19.25 -19.58
N TYR A 418 -14.43 19.91 -20.72
CA TYR A 418 -13.34 20.63 -21.39
C TYR A 418 -12.75 21.76 -20.52
N SER A 419 -13.58 22.33 -19.63
CA SER A 419 -13.21 23.41 -18.69
C SER A 419 -12.51 22.90 -17.42
N ASN A 420 -12.17 21.62 -17.32
CA ASN A 420 -11.48 21.09 -16.17
C ASN A 420 -10.12 21.77 -15.99
N LYS A 421 -9.98 22.59 -14.94
CA LYS A 421 -8.79 23.38 -14.65
C LYS A 421 -7.54 22.52 -14.46
N LYS A 422 -7.69 21.28 -13.96
CA LYS A 422 -6.60 20.33 -13.75
C LYS A 422 -5.97 19.86 -15.08
N LEU A 423 -6.67 20.00 -16.18
CA LEU A 423 -6.22 19.61 -17.52
C LEU A 423 -5.89 20.82 -18.41
N ALA A 424 -6.12 22.04 -17.95
CA ALA A 424 -6.03 23.25 -18.77
C ALA A 424 -4.61 23.57 -19.27
N SER A 425 -3.58 23.13 -18.54
CA SER A 425 -2.17 23.36 -18.89
C SER A 425 -1.58 22.32 -19.85
N MET A 426 -2.34 21.28 -20.20
CA MET A 426 -1.90 20.18 -21.05
C MET A 426 -2.26 20.47 -22.51
N ASP A 427 -1.42 20.01 -23.44
CA ASP A 427 -1.85 19.94 -24.84
C ASP A 427 -2.99 18.92 -25.00
N MET A 428 -3.77 19.07 -26.07
CA MET A 428 -5.01 18.31 -26.23
C MET A 428 -4.76 16.79 -26.40
N GLU A 429 -3.68 16.40 -27.06
CA GLU A 429 -3.33 14.99 -27.27
C GLU A 429 -2.88 14.34 -25.95
N GLU A 430 -2.05 15.02 -25.16
CA GLU A 430 -1.64 14.59 -23.84
C GLU A 430 -2.85 14.45 -22.88
N ARG A 431 -3.79 15.40 -22.95
CA ARG A 431 -5.03 15.37 -22.19
C ARG A 431 -5.86 14.11 -22.49
N TYR A 432 -6.05 13.79 -23.77
CA TYR A 432 -6.78 12.58 -24.15
C TYR A 432 -6.05 11.30 -23.75
N ARG A 433 -4.74 11.26 -23.89
CA ARG A 433 -3.93 10.11 -23.39
C ARG A 433 -4.12 9.90 -21.90
N LEU A 434 -4.09 10.95 -21.10
CA LEU A 434 -4.33 10.87 -19.66
C LEU A 434 -5.74 10.35 -19.32
N ILE A 435 -6.77 10.94 -19.95
CA ILE A 435 -8.17 10.53 -19.72
C ILE A 435 -8.37 9.05 -20.09
N MET A 436 -7.93 8.65 -21.28
CA MET A 436 -8.10 7.29 -21.77
C MET A 436 -7.32 6.27 -20.93
N SER A 437 -6.07 6.57 -20.58
CA SER A 437 -5.28 5.69 -19.73
C SER A 437 -5.89 5.54 -18.32
N THR A 438 -6.45 6.62 -17.77
CA THR A 438 -7.17 6.58 -16.49
C THR A 438 -8.43 5.70 -16.59
N ILE A 439 -9.22 5.85 -17.66
CA ILE A 439 -10.41 5.01 -17.90
C ILE A 439 -10.01 3.53 -17.99
N PHE A 440 -9.04 3.19 -18.83
CA PHE A 440 -8.64 1.79 -19.01
C PHE A 440 -8.02 1.17 -17.76
N ASN A 441 -7.20 1.91 -17.02
CA ASN A 441 -6.67 1.44 -15.74
C ASN A 441 -7.80 1.23 -14.70
N ALA A 442 -8.77 2.16 -14.61
CA ALA A 442 -9.88 2.06 -13.66
C ALA A 442 -10.78 0.84 -13.91
N ILE A 443 -10.88 0.36 -15.15
CA ILE A 443 -11.63 -0.86 -15.48
C ILE A 443 -10.78 -2.13 -15.41
N GLY A 444 -9.54 -2.05 -14.90
CA GLY A 444 -8.67 -3.21 -14.70
C GLY A 444 -7.88 -3.65 -15.93
N CYS A 445 -7.81 -2.84 -17.01
CA CYS A 445 -6.91 -3.10 -18.11
C CYS A 445 -5.48 -2.67 -17.77
N ARG A 446 -4.48 -3.47 -18.15
CA ARG A 446 -3.08 -3.03 -18.06
C ARG A 446 -2.76 -2.07 -19.20
N VAL A 447 -2.30 -0.87 -18.87
CA VAL A 447 -2.04 0.21 -19.85
C VAL A 447 -0.59 0.63 -19.82
N GLU A 448 0.04 0.65 -21.00
CA GLU A 448 1.34 1.28 -21.24
C GLU A 448 1.12 2.48 -22.16
N VAL A 449 1.51 3.66 -21.72
CA VAL A 449 1.42 4.92 -22.49
C VAL A 449 2.81 5.23 -23.04
N GLU A 450 2.87 5.75 -24.28
CA GLU A 450 4.11 6.15 -24.96
C GLU A 450 5.17 5.04 -25.02
N LYS A 451 4.72 3.80 -25.31
CA LYS A 451 5.60 2.63 -25.35
C LYS A 451 6.62 2.73 -26.46
N MET A 452 7.90 2.78 -26.10
CA MET A 452 9.02 2.76 -27.04
C MET A 452 9.20 1.37 -27.64
N ILE A 453 9.30 1.29 -28.93
CA ILE A 453 9.63 0.09 -29.71
C ILE A 453 10.72 0.40 -30.75
N ALA A 454 11.28 -0.61 -31.40
CA ALA A 454 12.38 -0.43 -32.36
C ALA A 454 12.05 0.52 -33.53
N THR A 455 10.78 0.57 -33.93
CA THR A 455 10.33 1.36 -35.08
C THR A 455 9.71 2.72 -34.72
N GLY A 456 9.55 3.01 -33.41
CA GLY A 456 8.97 4.27 -32.95
C GLY A 456 8.37 4.19 -31.57
N ARG A 457 7.37 5.03 -31.32
CA ARG A 457 6.66 5.15 -30.05
C ARG A 457 5.15 4.95 -30.27
N ILE A 458 4.56 3.99 -29.59
CA ILE A 458 3.12 3.71 -29.62
C ILE A 458 2.46 4.61 -28.58
N ASP A 459 1.37 5.32 -28.93
CA ASP A 459 0.69 6.20 -27.98
C ASP A 459 0.12 5.44 -26.78
N MET A 460 -0.52 4.28 -27.02
CA MET A 460 -1.09 3.49 -25.94
C MET A 460 -1.20 2.00 -26.30
N VAL A 461 -0.83 1.13 -25.37
CA VAL A 461 -1.08 -0.31 -25.43
C VAL A 461 -2.01 -0.68 -24.29
N VAL A 462 -3.18 -1.26 -24.59
CA VAL A 462 -4.18 -1.68 -23.62
C VAL A 462 -4.28 -3.21 -23.67
N GLN A 463 -4.09 -3.86 -22.53
CA GLN A 463 -4.05 -5.31 -22.43
C GLN A 463 -5.18 -5.83 -21.57
N THR A 464 -5.94 -6.77 -22.10
CA THR A 464 -6.94 -7.58 -21.41
C THR A 464 -6.46 -9.03 -21.33
N THR A 465 -7.25 -9.93 -20.73
CA THR A 465 -6.96 -11.36 -20.67
C THR A 465 -6.79 -11.98 -22.08
N ASN A 466 -7.61 -11.57 -23.06
CA ASN A 466 -7.69 -12.21 -24.36
C ASN A 466 -7.14 -11.35 -25.51
N PHE A 467 -6.94 -10.06 -25.30
CA PHE A 467 -6.59 -9.11 -26.36
C PHE A 467 -5.48 -8.16 -25.95
N ILE A 468 -4.69 -7.75 -26.95
CA ILE A 468 -3.77 -6.62 -26.88
C ILE A 468 -4.24 -5.59 -27.89
N TYR A 469 -4.66 -4.43 -27.41
CA TYR A 469 -5.07 -3.30 -28.25
C TYR A 469 -3.91 -2.31 -28.36
N VAL A 470 -3.48 -2.04 -29.59
CA VAL A 470 -2.43 -1.07 -29.92
C VAL A 470 -3.10 0.17 -30.50
N LEU A 471 -3.05 1.29 -29.79
CA LEU A 471 -3.76 2.50 -30.13
C LEU A 471 -2.80 3.59 -30.59
N GLU A 472 -3.14 4.23 -31.71
CA GLU A 472 -2.54 5.47 -32.18
C GLU A 472 -3.58 6.56 -32.17
N LEU A 473 -3.27 7.70 -31.57
CA LEU A 473 -4.18 8.83 -31.34
C LEU A 473 -3.77 10.00 -32.20
N LYS A 474 -4.71 10.60 -32.95
CA LYS A 474 -4.48 11.83 -33.71
C LYS A 474 -5.63 12.81 -33.53
N LEU A 475 -5.30 14.08 -33.40
CA LEU A 475 -6.30 15.14 -33.45
C LEU A 475 -6.80 15.33 -34.87
N SER A 476 -8.06 15.73 -35.02
CA SER A 476 -8.66 16.01 -36.34
C SER A 476 -7.86 17.01 -37.16
N ASN A 477 -7.29 18.04 -36.53
CA ASN A 477 -6.45 19.04 -37.19
C ASN A 477 -5.01 18.57 -37.45
N ASN A 478 -4.63 17.37 -37.00
CA ASN A 478 -3.30 16.75 -37.18
C ASN A 478 -3.39 15.47 -38.02
N GLY A 479 -4.17 15.51 -39.09
CA GLY A 479 -4.34 14.41 -40.04
C GLY A 479 -5.33 13.32 -39.64
N GLY A 480 -5.90 13.38 -38.42
CA GLY A 480 -7.01 12.52 -37.98
C GLY A 480 -6.80 11.02 -38.18
N ILE A 481 -7.87 10.34 -38.58
CA ILE A 481 -7.91 8.88 -38.71
C ILE A 481 -6.95 8.33 -39.78
N ASP A 482 -6.71 9.08 -40.86
CA ASP A 482 -5.84 8.63 -41.94
C ASP A 482 -4.37 8.67 -41.53
N ALA A 483 -3.93 9.74 -40.86
CA ALA A 483 -2.56 9.83 -40.34
C ALA A 483 -2.29 8.77 -39.26
N ALA A 484 -3.24 8.51 -38.38
CA ALA A 484 -3.12 7.42 -37.39
C ALA A 484 -3.00 6.05 -38.05
N THR A 485 -3.83 5.80 -39.07
CA THR A 485 -3.80 4.53 -39.85
C THR A 485 -2.47 4.32 -40.56
N GLU A 486 -1.96 5.38 -41.22
CA GLU A 486 -0.68 5.33 -41.95
C GLU A 486 0.48 5.10 -40.98
N GLN A 487 0.49 5.77 -39.82
CA GLN A 487 1.54 5.62 -38.82
C GLN A 487 1.59 4.18 -38.25
N ILE A 488 0.44 3.59 -37.93
CA ILE A 488 0.37 2.19 -37.47
C ILE A 488 1.00 1.23 -38.50
N ARG A 489 0.65 1.40 -39.78
CA ARG A 489 1.17 0.56 -40.86
C ARG A 489 2.66 0.77 -41.10
N ALA A 490 3.09 2.00 -41.26
CA ALA A 490 4.48 2.35 -41.53
C ALA A 490 5.43 1.92 -40.42
N LYS A 491 4.99 2.00 -39.16
CA LYS A 491 5.78 1.65 -37.98
C LYS A 491 5.56 0.20 -37.50
N GLN A 492 4.65 -0.54 -38.11
CA GLN A 492 4.35 -1.94 -37.77
C GLN A 492 4.12 -2.15 -36.27
N TYR A 493 3.29 -1.31 -35.66
CA TYR A 493 3.10 -1.27 -34.20
C TYR A 493 2.59 -2.56 -33.55
N ALA A 494 1.95 -3.45 -34.30
CA ALA A 494 1.51 -4.75 -33.84
C ALA A 494 2.64 -5.81 -33.78
N GLU A 495 3.77 -5.58 -34.47
CA GLU A 495 4.85 -6.56 -34.63
C GLU A 495 5.44 -7.07 -33.32
N PRO A 496 5.72 -6.22 -32.30
CA PRO A 496 6.30 -6.67 -31.03
C PRO A 496 5.41 -7.64 -30.24
N PHE A 497 4.12 -7.70 -30.58
CA PHE A 497 3.14 -8.51 -29.86
C PHE A 497 2.73 -9.79 -30.58
N LYS A 498 3.26 -10.06 -31.77
CA LYS A 498 2.88 -11.24 -32.57
C LYS A 498 3.22 -12.59 -31.92
N ALA A 499 4.20 -12.61 -31.04
CA ALA A 499 4.57 -13.82 -30.28
C ALA A 499 3.65 -14.07 -29.06
N ASP A 500 2.80 -13.11 -28.69
CA ASP A 500 1.85 -13.25 -27.59
C ASP A 500 0.69 -14.17 -28.01
N LYS A 501 0.19 -14.99 -27.07
CA LYS A 501 -0.93 -15.90 -27.31
C LYS A 501 -2.26 -15.16 -27.53
N ARG A 502 -2.35 -13.92 -27.07
CA ARG A 502 -3.55 -13.07 -27.17
C ARG A 502 -3.71 -12.48 -28.57
N LYS A 503 -4.92 -12.17 -28.92
CA LYS A 503 -5.21 -11.53 -30.20
C LYS A 503 -4.81 -10.05 -30.19
N VAL A 504 -3.92 -9.67 -31.10
CA VAL A 504 -3.47 -8.29 -31.27
C VAL A 504 -4.42 -7.55 -32.22
N ILE A 505 -4.88 -6.36 -31.81
CA ILE A 505 -5.76 -5.50 -32.60
C ILE A 505 -5.16 -4.08 -32.61
N ALA A 506 -4.85 -3.56 -33.78
CA ALA A 506 -4.40 -2.18 -33.93
C ALA A 506 -5.60 -1.26 -34.21
N LEU A 507 -5.65 -0.13 -33.53
CA LEU A 507 -6.75 0.86 -33.60
C LEU A 507 -6.19 2.25 -33.87
N ALA A 508 -6.62 2.86 -34.96
CA ALA A 508 -6.47 4.28 -35.23
C ALA A 508 -7.65 5.03 -34.58
N ILE A 509 -7.38 6.09 -33.82
CA ILE A 509 -8.39 6.87 -33.11
C ILE A 509 -8.23 8.34 -33.44
N GLU A 510 -9.32 8.94 -33.92
CA GLU A 510 -9.42 10.38 -34.15
C GLU A 510 -10.11 11.07 -32.98
N LEU A 511 -9.47 12.12 -32.48
CA LEU A 511 -9.91 12.90 -31.33
C LEU A 511 -10.23 14.34 -31.78
N ASP A 512 -11.26 14.91 -31.16
CA ASP A 512 -11.67 16.29 -31.45
C ASP A 512 -10.67 17.31 -30.88
N GLU A 513 -10.16 18.19 -31.70
CA GLU A 513 -9.16 19.22 -31.34
C GLU A 513 -9.70 20.28 -30.38
N THR A 514 -11.03 20.38 -30.23
CA THR A 514 -11.69 21.33 -29.31
C THR A 514 -12.07 20.73 -27.97
N GLY A 515 -11.72 19.44 -27.75
CA GLY A 515 -11.97 18.76 -26.47
C GLY A 515 -13.35 18.10 -26.37
N LYS A 516 -14.08 17.92 -27.47
CA LYS A 516 -15.43 17.31 -27.49
C LYS A 516 -15.43 15.79 -27.42
N GLY A 517 -14.23 15.16 -27.41
CA GLY A 517 -14.10 13.73 -27.19
C GLY A 517 -13.64 12.93 -28.41
N LEU A 518 -13.93 11.62 -28.42
CA LEU A 518 -13.63 10.71 -29.51
C LEU A 518 -14.56 10.98 -30.69
N LYS A 519 -13.96 11.28 -31.85
CA LYS A 519 -14.68 11.61 -33.10
C LYS A 519 -14.91 10.37 -33.96
N ASP A 520 -13.86 9.68 -34.32
CA ASP A 520 -13.91 8.46 -35.15
C ASP A 520 -12.83 7.45 -34.74
N TRP A 521 -12.98 6.21 -35.20
CA TRP A 521 -12.01 5.15 -34.97
C TRP A 521 -12.03 4.11 -36.09
N LYS A 522 -10.91 3.41 -36.29
CA LYS A 522 -10.76 2.39 -37.32
C LYS A 522 -9.85 1.28 -36.86
N LYS A 523 -10.26 0.02 -37.07
CA LYS A 523 -9.37 -1.11 -36.96
C LYS A 523 -8.41 -1.12 -38.15
N VAL A 524 -7.12 -1.27 -37.88
CA VAL A 524 -6.06 -1.32 -38.89
C VAL A 524 -5.59 -2.75 -39.00
N ASP A 525 -5.68 -3.30 -40.20
CA ASP A 525 -5.23 -4.67 -40.52
C ASP A 525 -3.77 -4.69 -40.97
#